data_d40b5e4b41ff74b28cd42486f5dbb209
#
_entry.id   d40b5e4b41ff74b28cd42486f5dbb209
#
_cell.length_a   1.000
_cell.length_b   1.000
_cell.length_c   1.000
_cell.angle_alpha   90.00
_cell.angle_beta   90.00
_cell.angle_gamma   90.00
#
_symmetry.space_group_name_H-M   'P 1'
#
loop_
_entity.id
_entity.type
_entity.pdbx_description
1 polymer ?
#
loop_
_entity_poly.entity_id
_entity_poly.type
_entity_poly.pdbx_seq_one_letter_code
_entity_poly.pdbx_strand_id
1 'polypeptide(L)'
;MAYFNEQAYQACDNKAKTAVRAYLDSKGMFTNVYEDYGPDIQSWRKIYHEVEIKSSWIDEWPTMWSTVHIPYRKKKYMDGGKSVMFWVLNKDCTKAWHIDGKYMKEEYVSNVPNTRYPDGEDFYDIPISLCQLIEVTI
;
A
#
# COMPACT_ATOMS: atom_id res chain seq x y z
N MET A 1 16.57 17.64 -11.25
CA MET A 1 16.43 16.86 -10.02
C MET A 1 15.15 17.25 -9.31
N ALA A 2 14.33 16.29 -9.01
CA ALA A 2 13.09 16.58 -8.28
C ALA A 2 13.39 16.72 -6.79
N TYR A 3 12.94 17.82 -6.19
CA TYR A 3 13.02 17.97 -4.73
C TYR A 3 11.86 17.23 -4.09
N PHE A 4 12.15 16.55 -2.99
CA PHE A 4 11.11 15.98 -2.17
C PHE A 4 10.27 17.10 -1.56
N ASN A 5 8.97 17.11 -1.84
CA ASN A 5 8.05 18.09 -1.28
C ASN A 5 7.20 17.38 -0.22
N GLU A 6 7.53 17.62 1.05
CA GLU A 6 6.85 16.98 2.18
C GLU A 6 5.38 17.33 2.25
N GLN A 7 5.00 18.59 1.96
CA GLN A 7 3.59 18.99 1.98
C GLN A 7 2.79 18.29 0.89
N ALA A 8 3.34 18.18 -0.32
CA ALA A 8 2.70 17.44 -1.40
C ALA A 8 2.60 15.95 -1.09
N TYR A 9 3.64 15.37 -0.50
CA TYR A 9 3.64 13.97 -0.07
C TYR A 9 2.55 13.73 0.97
N GLN A 10 2.46 14.57 2.00
CA GLN A 10 1.46 14.43 3.05
C GLN A 10 0.04 14.61 2.51
N ALA A 11 -0.18 15.54 1.59
CA ALA A 11 -1.49 15.74 0.97
C ALA A 11 -1.92 14.50 0.18
N CYS A 12 -1.00 13.91 -0.60
CA CYS A 12 -1.26 12.67 -1.35
C CYS A 12 -1.52 11.50 -0.40
N ASP A 13 -0.70 11.35 0.63
CA ASP A 13 -0.84 10.29 1.62
C ASP A 13 -2.19 10.38 2.35
N ASN A 14 -2.60 11.59 2.75
CA ASN A 14 -3.89 11.81 3.39
C ASN A 14 -5.05 11.50 2.44
N LYS A 15 -4.93 11.84 1.16
CA LYS A 15 -5.94 11.52 0.16
C LYS A 15 -6.12 10.01 0.02
N ALA A 16 -5.02 9.26 -0.03
CA ALA A 16 -5.05 7.80 -0.12
C ALA A 16 -5.72 7.19 1.11
N LYS A 17 -5.32 7.61 2.30
CA LYS A 17 -5.92 7.12 3.55
C LYS A 17 -7.41 7.44 3.61
N THR A 18 -7.80 8.64 3.22
CA THR A 18 -9.21 9.05 3.19
C THR A 18 -10.01 8.17 2.25
N ALA A 19 -9.48 7.90 1.05
CA ALA A 19 -10.14 7.05 0.06
C ALA A 19 -10.35 5.62 0.59
N VAL A 20 -9.33 5.03 1.18
CA VAL A 20 -9.42 3.66 1.72
C VAL A 20 -10.38 3.61 2.90
N ARG A 21 -10.33 4.60 3.81
CA ARG A 21 -11.25 4.65 4.95
C ARG A 21 -12.70 4.78 4.49
N ALA A 22 -12.96 5.65 3.53
CA ALA A 22 -14.31 5.81 2.99
C ALA A 22 -14.84 4.51 2.37
N TYR A 23 -13.97 3.82 1.62
CA TYR A 23 -14.32 2.52 1.05
C TYR A 23 -14.64 1.50 2.15
N LEU A 24 -13.78 1.36 3.15
CA LEU A 24 -13.97 0.41 4.25
C LEU A 24 -15.22 0.73 5.06
N ASP A 25 -15.46 2.01 5.36
CA ASP A 25 -16.65 2.45 6.09
C ASP A 25 -17.91 2.15 5.28
N SER A 26 -17.87 2.29 3.95
CA SER A 26 -18.99 1.94 3.08
C SER A 26 -19.32 0.44 3.11
N LYS A 27 -18.36 -0.39 3.49
CA LYS A 27 -18.55 -1.84 3.66
C LYS A 27 -18.87 -2.23 5.10
N GLY A 28 -19.12 -1.26 5.98
CA GLY A 28 -19.48 -1.52 7.38
C GLY A 28 -18.30 -1.92 8.26
N MET A 29 -17.08 -1.64 7.84
CA MET A 29 -15.88 -2.07 8.56
C MET A 29 -15.37 -1.09 9.61
N PHE A 30 -16.01 0.04 9.80
CA PHE A 30 -15.72 1.02 10.87
C PHE A 30 -14.24 1.23 11.15
N THR A 31 -13.66 2.30 10.59
CA THR A 31 -12.21 2.54 10.65
C THR A 31 -11.84 3.63 11.65
N ASN A 32 -10.62 3.50 12.20
CA ASN A 32 -9.94 4.54 12.97
C ASN A 32 -8.56 4.78 12.37
N VAL A 33 -8.06 6.01 12.48
CA VAL A 33 -6.66 6.30 12.19
C VAL A 33 -5.82 5.67 13.28
N TYR A 34 -4.79 4.93 12.88
CA TYR A 34 -3.84 4.32 13.79
C TYR A 34 -2.60 5.22 13.86
N GLU A 35 -2.38 5.85 15.02
CA GLU A 35 -1.38 6.91 15.17
C GLU A 35 -0.01 6.44 15.67
N ASP A 36 0.12 5.18 16.05
CA ASP A 36 1.40 4.61 16.46
C ASP A 36 2.31 4.38 15.25
N TYR A 37 3.60 4.12 15.52
CA TYR A 37 4.58 3.76 14.49
C TYR A 37 4.22 2.40 13.89
N GLY A 38 3.25 2.38 13.01
CA GLY A 38 2.71 1.16 12.44
C GLY A 38 1.85 1.44 11.22
N PRO A 39 0.92 0.53 10.91
CA PRO A 39 -0.01 0.70 9.80
C PRO A 39 -0.87 1.95 9.96
N ASP A 40 -1.36 2.47 8.84
CA ASP A 40 -2.07 3.75 8.80
C ASP A 40 -3.48 3.71 9.39
N ILE A 41 -4.17 2.59 9.24
CA ILE A 41 -5.60 2.47 9.55
C ILE A 41 -5.84 1.16 10.32
N GLN A 42 -6.74 1.21 11.29
CA GLN A 42 -7.27 0.02 11.94
C GLN A 42 -8.77 -0.08 11.63
N SER A 43 -9.21 -1.22 11.16
CA SER A 43 -10.63 -1.50 10.96
C SER A 43 -11.16 -2.48 12.01
N TRP A 44 -12.47 -2.77 11.92
CA TRP A 44 -13.15 -3.67 12.84
C TRP A 44 -12.43 -5.04 12.93
N ARG A 45 -12.45 -5.65 14.12
CA ARG A 45 -11.75 -6.90 14.46
C ARG A 45 -10.23 -6.79 14.42
N LYS A 46 -9.68 -5.58 14.63
CA LYS A 46 -8.24 -5.33 14.69
C LYS A 46 -7.50 -5.77 13.41
N ILE A 47 -8.11 -5.50 12.27
CA ILE A 47 -7.42 -5.61 10.99
C ILE A 47 -6.76 -4.26 10.73
N TYR A 48 -5.48 -4.29 10.40
CA TYR A 48 -4.69 -3.10 10.12
C TYR A 48 -4.52 -2.92 8.63
N HIS A 49 -4.40 -1.68 8.18
CA HIS A 49 -4.27 -1.36 6.77
C HIS A 49 -3.12 -0.39 6.57
N GLU A 50 -2.20 -0.77 5.70
CA GLU A 50 -1.10 0.08 5.26
C GLU A 50 -1.40 0.56 3.85
N VAL A 51 -1.31 1.86 3.63
CA VAL A 51 -1.77 2.52 2.40
C VAL A 51 -0.63 3.29 1.78
N GLU A 52 -0.43 3.13 0.47
CA GLU A 52 0.52 3.96 -0.26
C GLU A 52 0.01 4.28 -1.67
N ILE A 53 0.56 5.35 -2.26
CA ILE A 53 0.27 5.75 -3.63
C ILE A 53 1.43 5.36 -4.53
N LYS A 54 1.11 4.74 -5.66
CA LYS A 54 2.04 4.54 -6.75
C LYS A 54 1.80 5.64 -7.79
N SER A 55 2.58 6.71 -7.73
CA SER A 55 2.37 7.90 -8.56
C SER A 55 2.56 7.64 -10.05
N SER A 56 3.29 6.59 -10.42
CA SER A 56 3.48 6.16 -11.81
C SER A 56 2.29 5.39 -12.36
N TRP A 57 1.34 4.99 -11.53
CA TRP A 57 0.10 4.36 -11.95
C TRP A 57 -0.96 5.43 -12.19
N ILE A 58 -1.04 5.91 -13.43
CA ILE A 58 -1.90 7.05 -13.80
C ILE A 58 -3.26 6.55 -14.30
N ASP A 59 -3.25 5.68 -15.31
CA ASP A 59 -4.46 5.15 -15.95
C ASP A 59 -4.63 3.67 -15.60
N GLU A 60 -4.73 2.81 -16.60
CA GLU A 60 -4.80 1.38 -16.39
C GLU A 60 -3.45 0.83 -15.92
N TRP A 61 -3.50 -0.23 -15.14
CA TRP A 61 -2.28 -0.95 -14.75
C TRP A 61 -1.62 -1.54 -15.98
N PRO A 62 -0.34 -1.22 -16.26
CA PRO A 62 0.33 -1.75 -17.45
C PRO A 62 0.38 -3.28 -17.44
N THR A 63 0.06 -3.89 -18.58
CA THR A 63 0.03 -5.36 -18.68
C THR A 63 1.39 -6.01 -18.45
N MET A 64 2.48 -5.27 -18.70
CA MET A 64 3.83 -5.76 -18.45
C MET A 64 4.23 -5.75 -16.96
N TRP A 65 3.48 -5.04 -16.13
CA TRP A 65 3.74 -5.02 -14.69
C TRP A 65 3.06 -6.23 -14.05
N SER A 66 3.78 -7.33 -13.96
CA SER A 66 3.25 -8.61 -13.49
C SER A 66 3.19 -8.75 -11.99
N THR A 67 3.80 -7.82 -11.26
CA THR A 67 3.85 -7.84 -9.79
C THR A 67 3.55 -6.46 -9.22
N VAL A 68 3.08 -6.45 -7.98
CA VAL A 68 2.94 -5.23 -7.17
C VAL A 68 4.06 -5.22 -6.14
N HIS A 69 4.78 -4.11 -6.04
CA HIS A 69 5.92 -3.97 -5.14
C HIS A 69 5.49 -3.41 -3.80
N ILE A 70 5.82 -4.12 -2.72
CA ILE A 70 5.63 -3.64 -1.34
C ILE A 70 7.01 -3.58 -0.68
N PRO A 71 7.43 -2.43 -0.13
CA PRO A 71 8.73 -2.34 0.53
C PRO A 71 8.90 -3.37 1.66
N TYR A 72 10.01 -4.09 1.64
CA TYR A 72 10.31 -5.13 2.62
C TYR A 72 10.29 -4.60 4.06
N ARG A 73 10.70 -3.34 4.27
CA ARG A 73 10.69 -2.68 5.59
C ARG A 73 9.31 -2.68 6.24
N LYS A 74 8.24 -2.81 5.47
CA LYS A 74 6.87 -2.84 5.98
C LYS A 74 6.50 -4.18 6.63
N LYS A 75 7.37 -5.17 6.54
CA LYS A 75 7.20 -6.46 7.24
C LYS A 75 6.99 -6.28 8.74
N LYS A 76 7.63 -5.27 9.33
CA LYS A 76 7.52 -4.98 10.77
C LYS A 76 6.09 -4.71 11.23
N TYR A 77 5.21 -4.24 10.33
CA TYR A 77 3.82 -3.97 10.70
C TYR A 77 3.03 -5.23 11.02
N MET A 78 3.52 -6.39 10.59
CA MET A 78 2.90 -7.70 10.86
C MET A 78 3.48 -8.38 12.10
N ASP A 79 4.41 -7.74 12.79
CA ASP A 79 5.04 -8.30 14.01
C ASP A 79 3.98 -8.58 15.07
N GLY A 80 4.16 -9.67 15.80
CA GLY A 80 3.19 -10.09 16.80
C GLY A 80 1.95 -10.78 16.23
N GLY A 81 1.98 -11.18 14.96
CA GLY A 81 0.87 -11.89 14.32
C GLY A 81 -0.28 -10.99 13.90
N LYS A 82 -0.05 -9.67 13.75
CA LYS A 82 -1.08 -8.74 13.30
C LYS A 82 -1.53 -9.05 11.88
N SER A 83 -2.84 -8.97 11.66
CA SER A 83 -3.42 -9.06 10.32
C SER A 83 -3.32 -7.70 9.64
N VAL A 84 -2.49 -7.59 8.61
CA VAL A 84 -2.27 -6.35 7.87
C VAL A 84 -2.66 -6.55 6.42
N MET A 85 -3.47 -5.63 5.91
CA MET A 85 -3.82 -5.53 4.50
C MET A 85 -3.05 -4.36 3.89
N PHE A 86 -2.48 -4.58 2.71
CA PHE A 86 -1.72 -3.56 1.99
C PHE A 86 -2.55 -3.02 0.83
N TRP A 87 -2.53 -1.70 0.68
CA TRP A 87 -3.28 -0.99 -0.36
C TRP A 87 -2.31 -0.13 -1.16
N VAL A 88 -2.24 -0.40 -2.45
CA VAL A 88 -1.43 0.41 -3.38
C VAL A 88 -2.40 1.10 -4.33
N LEU A 89 -2.50 2.42 -4.22
CA LEU A 89 -3.44 3.21 -4.99
C LEU A 89 -2.80 3.81 -6.23
N ASN A 90 -3.62 4.03 -7.26
CA ASN A 90 -3.21 4.83 -8.39
C ASN A 90 -3.09 6.30 -7.99
N LYS A 91 -2.53 7.11 -8.89
CA LYS A 91 -2.27 8.53 -8.63
C LYS A 91 -3.52 9.29 -8.18
N ASP A 92 -4.68 9.00 -8.76
CA ASP A 92 -5.93 9.69 -8.47
C ASP A 92 -6.70 9.12 -7.28
N CYS A 93 -6.20 8.07 -6.65
CA CYS A 93 -6.84 7.39 -5.53
C CYS A 93 -8.25 6.88 -5.85
N THR A 94 -8.45 6.41 -7.07
CA THR A 94 -9.72 5.84 -7.54
C THR A 94 -9.70 4.33 -7.60
N LYS A 95 -8.52 3.74 -7.74
CA LYS A 95 -8.30 2.29 -7.82
C LYS A 95 -7.18 1.89 -6.89
N ALA A 96 -7.26 0.66 -6.38
CA ALA A 96 -6.23 0.11 -5.50
C ALA A 96 -6.01 -1.37 -5.77
N TRP A 97 -4.76 -1.80 -5.64
CA TRP A 97 -4.45 -3.20 -5.38
C TRP A 97 -4.58 -3.45 -3.89
N HIS A 98 -5.42 -4.40 -3.53
CA HIS A 98 -5.61 -4.86 -2.16
C HIS A 98 -4.89 -6.20 -2.00
N ILE A 99 -3.99 -6.28 -1.03
CA ILE A 99 -3.10 -7.42 -0.86
C ILE A 99 -3.10 -7.86 0.59
N ASP A 100 -3.47 -9.10 0.84
CA ASP A 100 -3.39 -9.69 2.18
C ASP A 100 -1.92 -9.87 2.58
N GLY A 101 -1.57 -9.45 3.78
CA GLY A 101 -0.21 -9.57 4.30
C GLY A 101 0.32 -11.00 4.37
N LYS A 102 -0.57 -12.00 4.36
CA LYS A 102 -0.16 -13.41 4.33
C LYS A 102 0.67 -13.78 3.09
N TYR A 103 0.59 -12.97 2.03
CA TYR A 103 1.37 -13.19 0.81
C TYR A 103 2.76 -12.54 0.86
N MET A 104 3.12 -11.84 1.93
CA MET A 104 4.44 -11.25 2.11
C MET A 104 5.45 -12.33 2.51
N LYS A 105 5.89 -13.12 1.53
CA LYS A 105 6.77 -14.26 1.73
C LYS A 105 8.16 -13.98 1.21
N GLU A 106 9.18 -14.56 1.86
CA GLU A 106 10.57 -14.38 1.46
C GLU A 106 10.86 -14.80 0.01
N GLU A 107 10.09 -15.76 -0.51
CA GLU A 107 10.24 -16.21 -1.92
C GLU A 107 9.94 -15.09 -2.93
N TYR A 108 9.23 -14.04 -2.52
CA TYR A 108 8.90 -12.90 -3.39
C TYR A 108 9.84 -11.71 -3.21
N VAL A 109 10.85 -11.81 -2.36
CA VAL A 109 11.74 -10.68 -2.09
C VAL A 109 12.72 -10.51 -3.25
N SER A 110 12.84 -9.27 -3.74
CA SER A 110 13.86 -8.88 -4.72
C SER A 110 14.52 -7.57 -4.29
N ASN A 111 15.75 -7.36 -4.76
CA ASN A 111 16.49 -6.13 -4.53
C ASN A 111 16.45 -5.28 -5.80
N VAL A 112 15.99 -4.04 -5.67
CA VAL A 112 15.88 -3.11 -6.80
C VAL A 112 16.71 -1.87 -6.52
N PRO A 113 17.81 -1.63 -7.25
CA PRO A 113 18.56 -0.37 -7.14
C PRO A 113 17.70 0.81 -7.57
N ASN A 114 17.83 1.92 -6.86
CA ASN A 114 17.16 3.17 -7.21
C ASN A 114 18.01 4.38 -6.81
N THR A 115 17.54 5.58 -7.13
CA THR A 115 18.29 6.80 -6.85
C THR A 115 18.43 7.10 -5.37
N ARG A 116 17.44 6.70 -4.56
CA ARG A 116 17.45 6.91 -3.11
C ARG A 116 18.34 5.90 -2.40
N TYR A 117 18.40 4.67 -2.91
CA TYR A 117 19.17 3.58 -2.33
C TYR A 117 20.05 2.96 -3.43
N PRO A 118 21.29 3.50 -3.63
CA PRO A 118 22.18 3.01 -4.71
C PRO A 118 22.50 1.51 -4.61
N ASP A 119 22.57 0.98 -3.38
CA ASP A 119 22.80 -0.45 -3.13
C ASP A 119 21.52 -1.27 -3.27
N GLY A 120 20.42 -0.62 -3.61
CA GLY A 120 19.11 -1.25 -3.79
C GLY A 120 18.25 -1.19 -2.55
N GLU A 121 16.96 -1.34 -2.77
CA GLU A 121 15.94 -1.52 -1.74
C GLU A 121 15.28 -2.87 -1.95
N ASP A 122 15.02 -3.60 -0.86
CA ASP A 122 14.32 -4.86 -0.94
C ASP A 122 12.81 -4.64 -1.00
N PHE A 123 12.16 -5.37 -1.87
CA PHE A 123 10.70 -5.36 -2.06
C PHE A 123 10.17 -6.77 -2.06
N TYR A 124 8.93 -6.90 -1.61
CA TYR A 124 8.11 -8.05 -1.98
C TYR A 124 7.52 -7.77 -3.35
N ASP A 125 7.79 -8.65 -4.31
CA ASP A 125 7.19 -8.60 -5.64
C ASP A 125 6.00 -9.55 -5.66
N ILE A 126 4.83 -9.02 -5.34
CA ILE A 126 3.63 -9.86 -5.20
C ILE A 126 3.00 -10.06 -6.58
N PRO A 127 2.87 -11.34 -7.04
CA PRO A 127 2.18 -11.60 -8.30
C PRO A 127 0.78 -11.00 -8.34
N ILE A 128 0.41 -10.39 -9.45
CA ILE A 128 -0.91 -9.76 -9.61
C ILE A 128 -2.04 -10.75 -9.33
N SER A 129 -1.82 -12.03 -9.66
CA SER A 129 -2.81 -13.08 -9.41
C SER A 129 -3.19 -13.25 -7.94
N LEU A 130 -2.35 -12.77 -7.01
CA LEU A 130 -2.60 -12.79 -5.57
C LEU A 130 -3.18 -11.47 -5.06
N CYS A 131 -3.30 -10.48 -5.91
CA CYS A 131 -3.79 -9.15 -5.57
C CYS A 131 -5.23 -8.99 -6.07
N GLN A 132 -6.01 -8.18 -5.36
CA GLN A 132 -7.38 -7.87 -5.76
C GLN A 132 -7.46 -6.40 -6.20
N LEU A 133 -7.92 -6.18 -7.43
CA LEU A 133 -8.16 -4.82 -7.91
C LEU A 133 -9.50 -4.32 -7.39
N ILE A 134 -9.48 -3.19 -6.72
CA ILE A 134 -10.68 -2.60 -6.10
C ILE A 134 -10.84 -1.16 -6.59
N GLU A 135 -12.06 -0.80 -6.95
CA GLU A 135 -12.42 0.61 -7.11
C GLU A 135 -12.78 1.17 -5.74
N VAL A 136 -12.03 2.19 -5.31
CA VAL A 136 -12.19 2.79 -3.98
C VAL A 136 -13.06 4.04 -3.98
N THR A 137 -13.56 4.45 -5.13
CA THR A 137 -14.58 5.50 -5.23
C THR A 137 -15.94 4.97 -4.83
N ILE A 138 -16.61 5.70 -3.97
CA ILE A 138 -17.95 5.37 -3.48
C ILE A 138 -18.97 6.37 -3.97
#